data_4d61cf6a75277148cb430efae17bfa4e
#
_entry.id   4d61cf6a75277148cb430efae17bfa4e
#
_cell.length_a   1.000
_cell.length_b   1.000
_cell.length_c   1.000
_cell.angle_alpha   90.00
_cell.angle_beta   90.00
_cell.angle_gamma   90.00
#
_symmetry.space_group_name_H-M   'P 1'
#
loop_
_entity.id
_entity.type
_entity.pdbx_description
1 polymer ?
#
loop_
_entity_poly.entity_id
_entity_poly.type
_entity_poly.pdbx_seq_one_letter_code
_entity_poly.pdbx_strand_id
1 'polypeptide(L)'
;LSIIGSAIFMIFFFGLCIFVHELGHFLVAKWRGFHVIAFSIGFRKIWGRKYKGVEYRIGWIPFGGYVDIPQIDSTGEAKDENGNPLPKGKPVDRILAAAAGPVFNIVFGFILAVAVWIGGLPQETPKLSSIEVATIEQESPEYRAGLREGDKILKLNGKTFNATWREFVTEILTIIGDVTLDVERGGKVIQVTYRPVVN
;
A
#
# COMPACT_ATOMS: atom_id res chain seq x y z
N LEU A 1 3.01 -8.99 -11.39
CA LEU A 1 3.62 -9.80 -10.31
C LEU A 1 2.88 -11.13 -10.24
N SER A 2 3.61 -12.27 -10.17
CA SER A 2 2.98 -13.56 -9.91
C SER A 2 2.35 -13.59 -8.51
N ILE A 3 1.33 -14.41 -8.27
CA ILE A 3 0.69 -14.55 -6.94
C ILE A 3 1.72 -14.84 -5.86
N ILE A 4 2.70 -15.69 -6.17
CA ILE A 4 3.82 -16.04 -5.26
C ILE A 4 4.68 -14.81 -4.96
N GLY A 5 5.03 -14.00 -5.97
CA GLY A 5 5.80 -12.78 -5.79
C GLY A 5 5.08 -11.74 -4.92
N SER A 6 3.77 -11.58 -5.11
CA SER A 6 2.94 -10.69 -4.28
C SER A 6 2.87 -11.18 -2.83
N ALA A 7 2.75 -12.48 -2.60
CA ALA A 7 2.73 -13.06 -1.26
C ALA A 7 4.06 -12.85 -0.52
N ILE A 8 5.19 -13.09 -1.20
CA ILE A 8 6.54 -12.86 -0.64
C ILE A 8 6.72 -11.38 -0.29
N PHE A 9 6.32 -10.48 -1.19
CA PHE A 9 6.40 -9.03 -0.96
C PHE A 9 5.57 -8.60 0.24
N MET A 10 4.35 -9.12 0.37
CA MET A 10 3.46 -8.82 1.49
C MET A 10 4.04 -9.28 2.83
N ILE A 11 4.57 -10.51 2.90
CA ILE A 11 5.21 -11.06 4.11
C ILE A 11 6.45 -10.23 4.49
N PHE A 12 7.28 -9.87 3.52
CA PHE A 12 8.46 -9.03 3.74
C PHE A 12 8.08 -7.66 4.29
N PHE A 13 7.09 -7.00 3.67
CA PHE A 13 6.66 -5.66 4.08
C PHE A 13 6.01 -5.66 5.47
N PHE A 14 5.21 -6.69 5.76
CA PHE A 14 4.63 -6.89 7.08
C PHE A 14 5.72 -7.09 8.14
N GLY A 15 6.72 -7.93 7.87
CA GLY A 15 7.88 -8.11 8.74
C GLY A 15 8.67 -6.81 8.97
N LEU A 16 8.80 -5.97 7.93
CA LEU A 16 9.46 -4.66 8.04
C LEU A 16 8.68 -3.70 8.94
N CYS A 17 7.35 -3.68 8.85
CA CYS A 17 6.50 -2.88 9.75
C CYS A 17 6.65 -3.31 11.21
N ILE A 18 6.70 -4.63 11.46
CA ILE A 18 6.95 -5.17 12.80
C ILE A 18 8.34 -4.74 13.29
N PHE A 19 9.36 -4.91 12.45
CA PHE A 19 10.72 -4.50 12.80
C PHE A 19 10.80 -3.02 13.19
N VAL A 20 10.20 -2.12 12.41
CA VAL A 20 10.18 -0.68 12.68
C VAL A 20 9.45 -0.38 14.00
N HIS A 21 8.36 -1.08 14.25
CA HIS A 21 7.60 -0.97 15.51
C HIS A 21 8.45 -1.32 16.74
N GLU A 22 9.05 -2.52 16.72
CA GLU A 22 9.91 -2.98 17.82
C GLU A 22 11.17 -2.10 17.96
N LEU A 23 11.72 -1.63 16.83
CA LEU A 23 12.86 -0.71 16.83
C LEU A 23 12.51 0.59 17.54
N GLY A 24 11.28 1.10 17.39
CA GLY A 24 10.80 2.28 18.11
C GLY A 24 10.86 2.09 19.61
N HIS A 25 10.30 1.01 20.12
CA HIS A 25 10.36 0.65 21.56
C HIS A 25 11.81 0.54 22.04
N PHE A 26 12.63 -0.17 21.28
CA PHE A 26 14.03 -0.40 21.60
C PHE A 26 14.83 0.90 21.72
N LEU A 27 14.75 1.78 20.71
CA LEU A 27 15.52 3.01 20.66
C LEU A 27 15.12 3.97 21.77
N VAL A 28 13.81 4.15 22.00
CA VAL A 28 13.32 5.03 23.06
C VAL A 28 13.64 4.49 24.45
N ALA A 29 13.50 3.17 24.67
CA ALA A 29 13.90 2.55 25.92
C ALA A 29 15.39 2.77 26.21
N LYS A 30 16.26 2.55 25.24
CA LYS A 30 17.72 2.81 25.38
C LYS A 30 18.02 4.29 25.62
N TRP A 31 17.34 5.19 24.90
CA TRP A 31 17.49 6.63 25.08
C TRP A 31 17.06 7.09 26.49
N ARG A 32 15.99 6.50 27.04
CA ARG A 32 15.52 6.79 28.41
C ARG A 32 16.28 6.05 29.50
N GLY A 33 17.33 5.28 29.13
CA GLY A 33 18.17 4.57 30.10
C GLY A 33 17.57 3.30 30.66
N PHE A 34 16.55 2.73 30.03
CA PHE A 34 15.98 1.45 30.42
C PHE A 34 16.92 0.30 30.09
N HIS A 35 16.90 -0.71 30.94
CA HIS A 35 17.58 -1.97 30.67
C HIS A 35 16.75 -2.80 29.68
N VAL A 36 17.37 -3.13 28.54
CA VAL A 36 16.75 -3.97 27.51
C VAL A 36 17.43 -5.32 27.55
N ILE A 37 16.68 -6.37 27.90
CA ILE A 37 17.17 -7.74 27.95
C ILE A 37 17.27 -8.34 26.55
N ALA A 38 16.19 -8.21 25.75
CA ALA A 38 16.14 -8.80 24.44
C ALA A 38 15.41 -7.91 23.41
N PHE A 39 15.83 -8.03 22.16
CA PHE A 39 15.16 -7.51 20.97
C PHE A 39 14.93 -8.67 20.00
N SER A 40 13.67 -9.00 19.75
CA SER A 40 13.32 -10.16 18.93
C SER A 40 12.44 -9.78 17.75
N ILE A 41 12.79 -10.26 16.57
CA ILE A 41 11.93 -10.28 15.40
C ILE A 41 11.41 -11.71 15.22
N GLY A 42 10.09 -11.87 15.32
CA GLY A 42 9.45 -13.17 15.34
C GLY A 42 9.43 -13.80 16.74
N PHE A 43 8.54 -14.79 16.89
CA PHE A 43 8.43 -15.62 18.07
C PHE A 43 9.14 -16.96 17.88
N ARG A 44 9.43 -17.68 18.96
CA ARG A 44 10.18 -18.95 19.00
C ARG A 44 11.59 -18.80 18.41
N LYS A 45 12.53 -18.40 19.26
CA LYS A 45 13.95 -18.20 18.95
C LYS A 45 14.55 -19.35 18.13
N ILE A 46 15.04 -19.05 16.92
CA ILE A 46 15.89 -19.92 16.11
C ILE A 46 17.35 -19.55 16.31
N TRP A 47 17.63 -18.24 16.31
CA TRP A 47 18.96 -17.71 16.41
C TRP A 47 18.99 -16.53 17.37
N GLY A 48 20.10 -16.32 18.07
CA GLY A 48 20.30 -15.17 18.92
C GLY A 48 21.78 -14.92 19.22
N ARG A 49 22.10 -13.62 19.32
CA ARG A 49 23.46 -13.18 19.68
C ARG A 49 23.36 -12.05 20.69
N LYS A 50 24.14 -12.14 21.76
CA LYS A 50 24.24 -11.09 22.76
C LYS A 50 25.30 -10.05 22.33
N TYR A 51 24.90 -8.76 22.32
CA TYR A 51 25.79 -7.65 22.00
C TYR A 51 25.45 -6.46 22.90
N LYS A 52 26.47 -5.89 23.57
CA LYS A 52 26.33 -4.76 24.50
C LYS A 52 25.18 -4.93 25.52
N GLY A 53 25.06 -6.13 26.09
CA GLY A 53 24.07 -6.45 27.12
C GLY A 53 22.67 -6.81 26.59
N VAL A 54 22.38 -6.63 25.30
CA VAL A 54 21.10 -6.96 24.68
C VAL A 54 21.22 -8.25 23.90
N GLU A 55 20.26 -9.15 24.04
CA GLU A 55 20.16 -10.34 23.20
C GLU A 55 19.29 -10.06 21.97
N TYR A 56 19.91 -10.04 20.79
CA TYR A 56 19.22 -9.93 19.50
C TYR A 56 18.77 -11.31 19.05
N ARG A 57 17.48 -11.48 18.76
CA ARG A 57 16.85 -12.76 18.46
C ARG A 57 16.12 -12.73 17.12
N ILE A 58 16.16 -13.85 16.41
CA ILE A 58 15.31 -14.11 15.26
C ILE A 58 14.47 -15.34 15.58
N GLY A 59 13.15 -15.20 15.41
CA GLY A 59 12.18 -16.26 15.68
C GLY A 59 11.71 -16.96 14.42
N TRP A 60 11.21 -18.17 14.59
CA TRP A 60 10.61 -19.00 13.53
C TRP A 60 9.28 -18.42 13.01
N ILE A 61 8.47 -17.83 13.90
CA ILE A 61 7.16 -17.30 13.55
C ILE A 61 7.31 -15.82 13.19
N PRO A 62 7.20 -15.41 11.90
CA PRO A 62 7.50 -14.06 11.47
C PRO A 62 6.37 -13.04 11.74
N PHE A 63 5.30 -13.47 12.42
CA PHE A 63 4.12 -12.63 12.69
C PHE A 63 4.21 -11.96 14.08
N GLY A 64 5.19 -11.11 14.28
CA GLY A 64 5.35 -10.36 15.51
C GLY A 64 6.81 -10.16 15.88
N GLY A 65 7.01 -9.49 17.02
CA GLY A 65 8.29 -9.24 17.64
C GLY A 65 8.06 -8.86 19.10
N TYR A 66 9.14 -8.59 19.82
CA TYR A 66 9.06 -7.99 21.14
C TYR A 66 10.39 -7.38 21.54
N VAL A 67 10.29 -6.36 22.37
CA VAL A 67 11.42 -5.81 23.13
C VAL A 67 11.18 -6.09 24.61
N ASP A 68 12.09 -6.83 25.21
CA ASP A 68 12.01 -7.17 26.64
C ASP A 68 12.61 -6.06 27.48
N ILE A 69 11.74 -5.27 28.12
CA ILE A 69 12.08 -4.11 28.94
C ILE A 69 11.39 -4.25 30.30
N PRO A 70 12.04 -4.87 31.30
CA PRO A 70 11.40 -5.17 32.58
C PRO A 70 10.82 -3.95 33.31
N GLN A 71 11.40 -2.78 33.10
CA GLN A 71 11.01 -1.54 33.77
C GLN A 71 9.73 -0.89 33.21
N ILE A 72 9.16 -1.40 32.13
CA ILE A 72 7.85 -0.96 31.61
C ILE A 72 6.71 -1.54 32.46
N ASP A 73 6.87 -2.75 32.98
CA ASP A 73 5.86 -3.35 33.85
C ASP A 73 5.77 -2.56 35.17
N SER A 74 4.54 -2.20 35.55
CA SER A 74 4.24 -1.47 36.79
C SER A 74 3.90 -2.37 37.94
N THR A 75 3.59 -3.62 37.67
CA THR A 75 2.95 -4.53 38.63
C THR A 75 3.96 -5.34 39.47
N GLY A 76 5.19 -5.44 38.97
CA GLY A 76 6.25 -6.24 39.61
C GLY A 76 7.53 -5.47 39.92
N GLU A 77 8.46 -6.15 40.59
CA GLU A 77 9.84 -5.70 40.69
C GLU A 77 10.55 -5.97 39.39
N ALA A 78 11.00 -4.89 38.70
CA ALA A 78 11.83 -5.03 37.51
C ALA A 78 13.18 -5.68 37.90
N LYS A 79 13.55 -6.74 37.21
CA LYS A 79 14.82 -7.46 37.42
C LYS A 79 15.55 -7.63 36.10
N ASP A 80 16.87 -7.62 36.15
CA ASP A 80 17.71 -7.97 35.00
C ASP A 80 17.71 -9.50 34.75
N GLU A 81 18.41 -9.93 33.71
CA GLU A 81 18.55 -11.36 33.39
C GLU A 81 19.24 -12.20 34.45
N ASN A 82 19.89 -11.58 35.45
CA ASN A 82 20.57 -12.24 36.55
C ASN A 82 19.73 -12.21 37.84
N GLY A 83 18.52 -11.64 37.78
CA GLY A 83 17.63 -11.50 38.93
C GLY A 83 17.92 -10.28 39.81
N ASN A 84 18.87 -9.40 39.45
CA ASN A 84 19.14 -8.21 40.23
C ASN A 84 18.04 -7.17 40.04
N PRO A 85 17.64 -6.44 41.12
CA PRO A 85 16.61 -5.43 41.02
C PRO A 85 17.06 -4.24 40.17
N LEU A 86 16.19 -3.79 39.30
CA LEU A 86 16.36 -2.60 38.49
C LEU A 86 15.60 -1.41 39.08
N PRO A 87 16.10 -0.18 38.93
CA PRO A 87 15.39 1.00 39.39
C PRO A 87 14.05 1.13 38.67
N LYS A 88 13.01 1.57 39.39
CA LYS A 88 11.70 1.81 38.79
C LYS A 88 11.76 2.88 37.69
N GLY A 89 11.21 2.58 36.52
CA GLY A 89 11.07 3.55 35.46
C GLY A 89 10.12 4.68 35.82
N LYS A 90 10.43 5.92 35.49
CA LYS A 90 9.52 7.05 35.67
C LYS A 90 8.27 6.84 34.79
N PRO A 91 7.06 7.20 35.26
CA PRO A 91 5.82 7.00 34.50
C PRO A 91 5.87 7.58 33.08
N VAL A 92 6.42 8.79 32.91
CA VAL A 92 6.56 9.43 31.60
C VAL A 92 7.48 8.64 30.68
N ASP A 93 8.61 8.14 31.17
CA ASP A 93 9.56 7.37 30.37
C ASP A 93 8.97 6.04 29.90
N ARG A 94 8.13 5.43 30.75
CA ARG A 94 7.39 4.19 30.43
C ARG A 94 6.34 4.44 29.34
N ILE A 95 5.57 5.55 29.45
CA ILE A 95 4.60 5.95 28.42
C ILE A 95 5.32 6.22 27.09
N LEU A 96 6.43 6.97 27.11
CA LEU A 96 7.20 7.26 25.91
C LEU A 96 7.73 5.98 25.25
N ALA A 97 8.30 5.06 26.01
CA ALA A 97 8.78 3.79 25.50
C ALA A 97 7.64 2.93 24.96
N ALA A 98 6.47 2.90 25.63
CA ALA A 98 5.30 2.15 25.16
C ALA A 98 4.66 2.76 23.90
N ALA A 99 4.63 4.08 23.77
CA ALA A 99 4.08 4.76 22.60
C ALA A 99 5.03 4.77 21.39
N ALA A 100 6.32 4.49 21.58
CA ALA A 100 7.33 4.63 20.55
C ALA A 100 7.10 3.71 19.34
N GLY A 101 6.64 2.48 19.54
CA GLY A 101 6.35 1.54 18.46
C GLY A 101 5.35 2.10 17.44
N PRO A 102 4.11 2.44 17.87
CA PRO A 102 3.14 3.06 16.97
C PRO A 102 3.63 4.35 16.32
N VAL A 103 4.33 5.22 17.06
CA VAL A 103 4.87 6.48 16.53
C VAL A 103 5.87 6.21 15.41
N PHE A 104 6.78 5.24 15.59
CA PHE A 104 7.74 4.86 14.55
C PHE A 104 7.05 4.31 13.30
N ASN A 105 5.98 3.56 13.44
CA ASN A 105 5.19 3.09 12.28
C ASN A 105 4.52 4.26 11.54
N ILE A 106 4.01 5.27 12.24
CA ILE A 106 3.44 6.47 11.61
C ILE A 106 4.53 7.23 10.83
N VAL A 107 5.69 7.44 11.44
CA VAL A 107 6.83 8.10 10.78
C VAL A 107 7.30 7.30 9.57
N PHE A 108 7.40 5.98 9.69
CA PHE A 108 7.75 5.09 8.59
C PHE A 108 6.74 5.15 7.44
N GLY A 109 5.44 5.13 7.75
CA GLY A 109 4.39 5.30 6.74
C GLY A 109 4.48 6.64 6.02
N PHE A 110 4.79 7.73 6.74
CA PHE A 110 5.02 9.04 6.14
C PHE A 110 6.24 9.03 5.21
N ILE A 111 7.36 8.43 5.63
CA ILE A 111 8.57 8.30 4.80
C ILE A 111 8.25 7.53 3.51
N LEU A 112 7.49 6.43 3.61
CA LEU A 112 7.06 5.65 2.44
C LEU A 112 6.16 6.46 1.51
N ALA A 113 5.22 7.23 2.07
CA ALA A 113 4.34 8.09 1.28
C ALA A 113 5.13 9.16 0.50
N VAL A 114 6.11 9.78 1.14
CA VAL A 114 7.02 10.74 0.49
C VAL A 114 7.87 10.04 -0.59
N ALA A 115 8.40 8.85 -0.32
CA ALA A 115 9.18 8.09 -1.29
C ALA A 115 8.35 7.72 -2.53
N VAL A 116 7.10 7.29 -2.34
CA VAL A 116 6.16 7.03 -3.44
C VAL A 116 5.80 8.31 -4.18
N TRP A 117 5.61 9.43 -3.47
CA TRP A 117 5.31 10.72 -4.10
C TRP A 117 6.47 11.22 -4.99
N ILE A 118 7.71 11.08 -4.53
CA ILE A 118 8.90 11.48 -5.30
C ILE A 118 9.17 10.49 -6.46
N GLY A 119 9.07 9.19 -6.21
CA GLY A 119 9.34 8.14 -7.21
C GLY A 119 8.23 8.00 -8.26
N GLY A 120 7.03 8.48 -7.94
CA GLY A 120 5.82 8.24 -8.72
C GLY A 120 5.38 6.77 -8.65
N LEU A 121 4.09 6.55 -8.83
CA LEU A 121 3.58 5.20 -9.11
C LEU A 121 3.67 4.97 -10.63
N PRO A 122 4.22 3.84 -11.10
CA PRO A 122 4.10 3.46 -12.49
C PRO A 122 2.61 3.36 -12.83
N GLN A 123 2.07 4.36 -13.51
CA GLN A 123 0.71 4.26 -14.04
C GLN A 123 0.78 3.40 -15.30
N GLU A 124 0.87 2.11 -15.14
CA GLU A 124 0.53 1.16 -16.20
C GLU A 124 -1.01 1.13 -16.31
N THR A 125 -1.59 2.20 -16.86
CA THR A 125 -2.95 2.12 -17.37
C THR A 125 -2.86 1.32 -18.67
N PRO A 126 -3.48 0.12 -18.75
CA PRO A 126 -3.41 -0.68 -19.95
C PRO A 126 -3.97 0.14 -21.12
N LYS A 127 -3.21 0.19 -22.20
CA LYS A 127 -3.71 0.73 -23.45
C LYS A 127 -4.76 -0.23 -23.99
N LEU A 128 -5.93 0.30 -24.25
CA LEU A 128 -7.05 -0.46 -24.75
C LEU A 128 -6.99 -0.47 -26.28
N SER A 129 -7.17 -1.63 -26.89
CA SER A 129 -7.33 -1.76 -28.35
C SER A 129 -8.80 -1.61 -28.78
N SER A 130 -9.71 -1.64 -27.84
CA SER A 130 -11.15 -1.46 -28.04
C SER A 130 -11.83 -1.19 -26.69
N ILE A 131 -13.01 -0.57 -26.73
CA ILE A 131 -13.85 -0.32 -25.55
C ILE A 131 -15.22 -0.93 -25.79
N GLU A 132 -15.72 -1.69 -24.83
CA GLU A 132 -17.06 -2.24 -24.85
C GLU A 132 -18.03 -1.30 -24.12
N VAL A 133 -19.15 -0.99 -24.74
CA VAL A 133 -20.21 -0.16 -24.17
C VAL A 133 -21.00 -0.99 -23.18
N ALA A 134 -20.77 -0.79 -21.88
CA ALA A 134 -21.44 -1.55 -20.81
C ALA A 134 -22.86 -1.06 -20.56
N THR A 135 -23.05 0.27 -20.52
CA THR A 135 -24.36 0.90 -20.26
C THR A 135 -24.45 2.19 -21.05
N ILE A 136 -25.65 2.48 -21.58
CA ILE A 136 -25.93 3.71 -22.32
C ILE A 136 -27.33 4.22 -21.98
N GLU A 137 -27.43 5.53 -21.70
CA GLU A 137 -28.73 6.16 -21.42
C GLU A 137 -29.53 6.29 -22.71
N GLN A 138 -30.81 5.86 -22.69
CA GLN A 138 -31.69 5.87 -23.88
C GLN A 138 -31.95 7.29 -24.43
N GLU A 139 -31.82 8.31 -23.62
CA GLU A 139 -32.00 9.71 -24.03
C GLU A 139 -30.70 10.37 -24.51
N SER A 140 -29.56 9.68 -24.41
CA SER A 140 -28.27 10.24 -24.82
C SER A 140 -28.15 10.44 -26.34
N PRO A 141 -27.35 11.40 -26.80
CA PRO A 141 -27.06 11.60 -28.24
C PRO A 141 -26.47 10.35 -28.88
N GLU A 142 -25.62 9.63 -28.17
CA GLU A 142 -24.95 8.40 -28.59
C GLU A 142 -25.98 7.29 -28.88
N TYR A 143 -26.96 7.11 -27.97
CA TYR A 143 -28.03 6.13 -28.18
C TYR A 143 -28.91 6.49 -29.37
N ARG A 144 -29.28 7.78 -29.54
CA ARG A 144 -30.07 8.25 -30.66
C ARG A 144 -29.33 8.09 -31.98
N ALA A 145 -28.01 8.20 -32.00
CA ALA A 145 -27.15 7.96 -33.15
C ALA A 145 -27.00 6.48 -33.49
N GLY A 146 -27.49 5.58 -32.63
CA GLY A 146 -27.50 4.15 -32.88
C GLY A 146 -26.47 3.34 -32.08
N LEU A 147 -25.71 3.92 -31.16
CA LEU A 147 -24.86 3.16 -30.23
C LEU A 147 -25.71 2.33 -29.26
N ARG A 148 -25.29 1.13 -28.95
CA ARG A 148 -26.00 0.20 -28.07
C ARG A 148 -25.05 -0.45 -27.06
N GLU A 149 -25.63 -0.97 -25.98
CA GLU A 149 -24.91 -1.83 -25.02
C GLU A 149 -24.37 -3.07 -25.73
N GLY A 150 -23.15 -3.47 -25.37
CA GLY A 150 -22.41 -4.57 -26.00
C GLY A 150 -21.69 -4.21 -27.31
N ASP A 151 -21.83 -2.97 -27.79
CA ASP A 151 -21.03 -2.47 -28.93
C ASP A 151 -19.56 -2.36 -28.52
N LYS A 152 -18.66 -2.76 -29.42
CA LYS A 152 -17.23 -2.68 -29.22
C LYS A 152 -16.62 -1.59 -30.09
N ILE A 153 -16.25 -0.49 -29.50
CA ILE A 153 -15.63 0.66 -30.18
C ILE A 153 -14.21 0.26 -30.62
N LEU A 154 -13.95 0.31 -31.91
CA LEU A 154 -12.68 -0.06 -32.55
C LEU A 154 -11.87 1.16 -32.98
N LYS A 155 -12.56 2.22 -33.41
CA LYS A 155 -11.91 3.45 -33.91
C LYS A 155 -12.70 4.69 -33.49
N LEU A 156 -11.93 5.77 -33.28
CA LEU A 156 -12.44 7.12 -33.06
C LEU A 156 -11.96 8.01 -34.18
N ASN A 157 -12.91 8.62 -34.92
CA ASN A 157 -12.62 9.48 -36.07
C ASN A 157 -11.64 8.84 -37.07
N GLY A 158 -11.82 7.54 -37.36
CA GLY A 158 -10.99 6.77 -38.30
C GLY A 158 -9.64 6.31 -37.73
N LYS A 159 -9.23 6.75 -36.55
CA LYS A 159 -8.00 6.30 -35.88
C LYS A 159 -8.25 5.06 -35.04
N THR A 160 -7.41 4.06 -35.21
CA THR A 160 -7.44 2.83 -34.37
C THR A 160 -7.17 3.16 -32.92
N PHE A 161 -7.89 2.47 -32.03
CA PHE A 161 -7.80 2.65 -30.61
C PHE A 161 -6.46 2.08 -30.09
N ASN A 162 -5.66 2.89 -29.44
CA ASN A 162 -4.44 2.50 -28.74
C ASN A 162 -4.16 3.54 -27.63
N ALA A 163 -5.17 3.75 -26.79
CA ALA A 163 -5.16 4.78 -25.77
C ALA A 163 -5.62 4.21 -24.42
N THR A 164 -5.22 4.86 -23.36
CA THR A 164 -5.77 4.59 -22.03
C THR A 164 -7.19 5.11 -21.94
N TRP A 165 -7.98 4.62 -20.99
CA TRP A 165 -9.34 5.13 -20.75
C TRP A 165 -9.36 6.65 -20.57
N ARG A 166 -8.40 7.21 -19.84
CA ARG A 166 -8.30 8.66 -19.60
C ARG A 166 -8.04 9.44 -20.89
N GLU A 167 -7.11 8.95 -21.71
CA GLU A 167 -6.80 9.58 -23.01
C GLU A 167 -8.02 9.56 -23.92
N PHE A 168 -8.75 8.46 -23.98
CA PHE A 168 -9.98 8.34 -24.76
C PHE A 168 -11.05 9.34 -24.30
N VAL A 169 -11.35 9.39 -23.01
CA VAL A 169 -12.34 10.33 -22.48
C VAL A 169 -11.91 11.79 -22.75
N THR A 170 -10.63 12.09 -22.54
CA THR A 170 -10.11 13.44 -22.82
C THR A 170 -10.21 13.79 -24.31
N GLU A 171 -9.89 12.85 -25.20
CA GLU A 171 -9.99 13.06 -26.64
C GLU A 171 -11.44 13.33 -27.07
N ILE A 172 -12.41 12.54 -26.60
CA ILE A 172 -13.84 12.78 -26.89
C ILE A 172 -14.30 14.14 -26.38
N LEU A 173 -13.95 14.52 -25.15
CA LEU A 173 -14.36 15.78 -24.54
C LEU A 173 -13.72 17.01 -25.19
N THR A 174 -12.61 16.85 -25.88
CA THR A 174 -11.90 17.95 -26.56
C THR A 174 -12.32 18.10 -28.04
N ILE A 175 -13.07 17.15 -28.62
CA ILE A 175 -13.55 17.25 -30.00
C ILE A 175 -14.65 18.30 -30.08
N ILE A 176 -14.38 19.35 -30.88
CA ILE A 176 -15.38 20.37 -31.23
C ILE A 176 -16.04 19.92 -32.54
N GLY A 177 -17.23 19.34 -32.45
CA GLY A 177 -17.98 18.88 -33.63
C GLY A 177 -18.48 17.45 -33.53
N ASP A 178 -18.66 16.81 -34.64
CA ASP A 178 -19.18 15.46 -34.71
C ASP A 178 -18.10 14.43 -34.42
N VAL A 179 -18.44 13.43 -33.61
CA VAL A 179 -17.61 12.27 -33.30
C VAL A 179 -18.09 11.08 -34.10
N THR A 180 -17.19 10.41 -34.77
CA THR A 180 -17.48 9.21 -35.55
C THR A 180 -16.79 8.02 -34.91
N LEU A 181 -17.58 7.00 -34.53
CA LEU A 181 -17.10 5.75 -33.94
C LEU A 181 -17.29 4.61 -34.96
N ASP A 182 -16.22 3.84 -35.22
CA ASP A 182 -16.35 2.53 -35.83
C ASP A 182 -16.58 1.50 -34.75
N VAL A 183 -17.73 0.86 -34.71
CA VAL A 183 -18.13 -0.10 -33.67
C VAL A 183 -18.41 -1.48 -34.26
N GLU A 184 -17.98 -2.49 -33.57
CA GLU A 184 -18.29 -3.89 -33.88
C GLU A 184 -19.56 -4.32 -33.14
N ARG A 185 -20.56 -4.80 -33.87
CA ARG A 185 -21.79 -5.38 -33.33
C ARG A 185 -22.10 -6.69 -34.07
N GLY A 186 -22.10 -7.82 -33.33
CA GLY A 186 -22.37 -9.11 -33.94
C GLY A 186 -21.43 -9.50 -35.10
N GLY A 187 -20.15 -9.14 -34.99
CA GLY A 187 -19.14 -9.43 -36.03
C GLY A 187 -19.18 -8.51 -37.23
N LYS A 188 -20.02 -7.46 -37.26
CA LYS A 188 -20.09 -6.46 -38.32
C LYS A 188 -19.62 -5.12 -37.79
N VAL A 189 -18.80 -4.42 -38.59
CA VAL A 189 -18.39 -3.06 -38.26
C VAL A 189 -19.42 -2.09 -38.82
N ILE A 190 -19.97 -1.25 -37.97
CA ILE A 190 -20.89 -0.16 -38.30
C ILE A 190 -20.30 1.17 -37.86
N GLN A 191 -20.73 2.24 -38.49
CA GLN A 191 -20.27 3.60 -38.17
C GLN A 191 -21.40 4.34 -37.46
N VAL A 192 -21.08 4.95 -36.33
CA VAL A 192 -22.00 5.75 -35.52
C VAL A 192 -21.43 7.14 -35.41
N THR A 193 -22.18 8.16 -35.82
CA THR A 193 -21.76 9.56 -35.75
C THR A 193 -22.72 10.34 -34.87
N TYR A 194 -22.21 11.07 -33.90
CA TYR A 194 -23.00 11.92 -33.02
C TYR A 194 -22.23 13.15 -32.59
N ARG A 195 -22.93 14.12 -32.03
CA ARG A 195 -22.33 15.33 -31.45
C ARG A 195 -22.37 15.23 -29.95
N PRO A 196 -21.23 15.18 -29.24
CA PRO A 196 -21.20 15.17 -27.79
C PRO A 196 -21.82 16.44 -27.21
N VAL A 197 -22.61 16.27 -26.15
CA VAL A 197 -23.08 17.41 -25.34
C VAL A 197 -22.15 17.51 -24.15
N VAL A 198 -21.35 18.57 -24.10
CA VAL A 198 -20.54 18.88 -22.92
C VAL A 198 -21.42 19.66 -21.94
N ASN A 199 -21.82 19.04 -20.86
CA ASN A 199 -22.51 19.69 -19.73
C ASN A 199 -21.51 20.37 -18.80
#